data_b3ad439e30b1d6737ace74e433d15fd5
#
_entry.id   b3ad439e30b1d6737ace74e433d15fd5
#
_cell.length_a   1.000
_cell.length_b   1.000
_cell.length_c   1.000
_cell.angle_alpha   90.00
_cell.angle_beta   90.00
_cell.angle_gamma   90.00
#
_symmetry.space_group_name_H-M   'P 1'
#
loop_
_entity.id
_entity.type
_entity.pdbx_description
1 polymer ?
#
loop_
_entity_poly.entity_id
_entity_poly.type
_entity_poly.pdbx_seq_one_letter_code
_entity_poly.pdbx_strand_id
1 'polypeptide(L)'
;IKIYLDNMLQLLREAAKRDHLPLSVNKVTPDPDTSFWANVIGRGFPTPRLNGTFRWCTDRLKIAPSGQFVENIIKEQHTEIVFILGVRKAESAARKRRIEGRELADRLLNRHETIKEAYVYPPIVSLSTDDVWDILMSNNRKNAWGGDNSQLIELYSDADSGECPFAGYSSKDDQQQSCGQSRFGCWICTVVQEDRSLNGFIRSGHRELIPLAEFRKWLMSIRDVPEYREKKRRDGSIYRTSQNQLGFGPFTWKARQMILRRLLQTQKQMNYELITIDELRAIDRIWDEEQDLSCRVLVDLYYDEMGEHLPWDELKHPVFDEETCKKIEIYAHEFLVPMDLMKSMIFRTNKTKFFSNTRILRDSLRKAVTQQWLQEAELVNVQEGTRNEDQQSDTL
;
A
#
# COMPACT_ATOMS: atom_id res chain seq x y z
N ILE A 1 4.79 17.10 4.31
CA ILE A 1 5.75 16.45 3.37
C ILE A 1 5.24 16.59 1.93
N LYS A 2 3.97 16.23 1.60
CA LYS A 2 3.43 16.36 0.23
C LYS A 2 3.58 17.78 -0.29
N ILE A 3 3.15 18.78 0.48
CA ILE A 3 3.26 20.21 0.12
C ILE A 3 4.72 20.60 -0.13
N TYR A 4 5.63 20.20 0.78
CA TYR A 4 7.06 20.46 0.62
C TYR A 4 7.63 19.86 -0.67
N LEU A 5 7.28 18.59 -0.95
CA LEU A 5 7.71 17.92 -2.17
C LEU A 5 7.17 18.62 -3.44
N ASP A 6 5.90 18.97 -3.45
CA ASP A 6 5.26 19.61 -4.61
C ASP A 6 5.88 21.00 -4.85
N ASN A 7 6.16 21.77 -3.80
CA ASN A 7 6.89 23.04 -3.89
C ASN A 7 8.31 22.87 -4.42
N MET A 8 9.05 21.86 -3.93
CA MET A 8 10.40 21.57 -4.40
C MET A 8 10.40 21.19 -5.89
N LEU A 9 9.46 20.35 -6.33
CA LEU A 9 9.34 19.98 -7.75
C LEU A 9 8.99 21.19 -8.62
N GLN A 10 8.19 22.12 -8.10
CA GLN A 10 7.87 23.38 -8.77
C GLN A 10 9.15 24.26 -8.96
N LEU A 11 9.90 24.47 -7.89
CA LEU A 11 11.16 25.22 -7.93
C LEU A 11 12.17 24.61 -8.91
N LEU A 12 12.27 23.28 -8.94
CA LEU A 12 13.13 22.58 -9.90
C LEU A 12 12.70 22.85 -11.36
N ARG A 13 11.39 22.84 -11.66
CA ARG A 13 10.87 23.17 -13.00
C ARG A 13 11.20 24.60 -13.41
N GLU A 14 11.04 25.52 -12.47
CA GLU A 14 11.32 26.95 -12.70
C GLU A 14 12.82 27.19 -12.91
N ALA A 15 13.68 26.57 -12.10
CA ALA A 15 15.13 26.65 -12.25
C ALA A 15 15.58 26.02 -13.58
N ALA A 16 15.05 24.88 -13.96
CA ALA A 16 15.39 24.24 -15.24
C ALA A 16 15.07 25.16 -16.43
N LYS A 17 13.93 25.88 -16.40
CA LYS A 17 13.57 26.85 -17.42
C LYS A 17 14.46 28.08 -17.40
N ARG A 18 14.69 28.67 -16.22
CA ARG A 18 15.51 29.87 -16.03
C ARG A 18 16.97 29.66 -16.52
N ASP A 19 17.52 28.52 -16.19
CA ASP A 19 18.94 28.21 -16.43
C ASP A 19 19.14 27.40 -17.74
N HIS A 20 18.10 27.22 -18.54
CA HIS A 20 18.08 26.47 -19.81
C HIS A 20 18.65 25.06 -19.67
N LEU A 21 18.36 24.38 -18.56
CA LEU A 21 18.83 23.02 -18.32
C LEU A 21 17.97 22.00 -19.07
N PRO A 22 18.54 20.96 -19.68
CA PRO A 22 17.79 19.87 -20.30
C PRO A 22 17.23 18.91 -19.23
N LEU A 23 16.39 19.47 -18.33
CA LEU A 23 15.84 18.77 -17.18
C LEU A 23 14.32 18.74 -17.27
N SER A 24 13.73 17.54 -17.26
CA SER A 24 12.29 17.32 -17.06
C SER A 24 12.01 16.85 -15.64
N VAL A 25 11.02 17.47 -14.99
CA VAL A 25 10.64 17.16 -13.61
C VAL A 25 9.28 16.47 -13.59
N ASN A 26 9.27 15.19 -13.29
CA ASN A 26 8.07 14.35 -13.31
C ASN A 26 7.78 13.79 -11.91
N LYS A 27 6.50 13.69 -11.56
CA LYS A 27 6.02 13.01 -10.35
C LYS A 27 5.39 11.70 -10.76
N VAL A 28 6.06 10.61 -10.41
CA VAL A 28 5.56 9.26 -10.69
C VAL A 28 4.65 8.83 -9.54
N THR A 29 3.44 8.42 -9.87
CA THR A 29 2.44 7.89 -8.93
C THR A 29 1.98 6.51 -9.40
N PRO A 30 1.57 5.62 -8.48
CA PRO A 30 0.94 4.37 -8.89
C PRO A 30 -0.37 4.66 -9.63
N ASP A 31 -0.74 3.77 -10.54
CA ASP A 31 -2.05 3.76 -11.17
C ASP A 31 -3.15 3.62 -10.09
N PRO A 32 -4.28 4.34 -10.19
CA PRO A 32 -5.39 4.24 -9.25
C PRO A 32 -5.83 2.80 -8.95
N ASP A 33 -5.82 1.91 -9.93
CA ASP A 33 -6.14 0.49 -9.77
C ASP A 33 -5.13 -0.29 -8.92
N THR A 34 -3.92 0.18 -8.82
CA THR A 34 -2.84 -0.43 -8.04
C THR A 34 -2.43 0.39 -6.81
N SER A 35 -3.18 1.45 -6.52
CA SER A 35 -2.96 2.33 -5.38
C SER A 35 -3.08 1.60 -4.03
N PHE A 36 -2.69 2.27 -2.95
CA PHE A 36 -2.80 1.69 -1.62
C PHE A 36 -4.25 1.32 -1.28
N TRP A 37 -5.18 2.25 -1.52
CA TRP A 37 -6.58 2.04 -1.18
C TRP A 37 -7.27 1.04 -2.10
N ALA A 38 -6.96 1.01 -3.38
CA ALA A 38 -7.46 -0.01 -4.29
C ALA A 38 -7.03 -1.42 -3.88
N ASN A 39 -5.82 -1.57 -3.33
CA ASN A 39 -5.38 -2.86 -2.81
C ASN A 39 -6.02 -3.20 -1.45
N VAL A 40 -6.07 -2.27 -0.50
CA VAL A 40 -6.59 -2.54 0.86
C VAL A 40 -8.12 -2.60 0.85
N ILE A 41 -8.79 -1.58 0.34
CA ILE A 41 -10.24 -1.47 0.35
C ILE A 41 -10.85 -2.22 -0.84
N GLY A 42 -10.30 -2.02 -2.04
CA GLY A 42 -10.80 -2.68 -3.24
C GLY A 42 -10.61 -4.20 -3.20
N ARG A 43 -9.39 -4.68 -2.98
CA ARG A 43 -9.04 -6.11 -3.03
C ARG A 43 -8.93 -6.80 -1.67
N GLY A 44 -9.02 -6.04 -0.58
CA GLY A 44 -8.91 -6.59 0.78
C GLY A 44 -7.49 -6.97 1.20
N PHE A 45 -6.45 -6.47 0.55
CA PHE A 45 -5.08 -6.81 0.96
C PHE A 45 -4.82 -6.34 2.39
N PRO A 46 -4.26 -7.19 3.26
CA PRO A 46 -3.84 -6.75 4.58
C PRO A 46 -2.72 -5.73 4.47
N THR A 47 -2.72 -4.78 5.40
CA THR A 47 -1.61 -3.83 5.48
C THR A 47 -0.30 -4.54 5.86
N PRO A 48 0.85 -4.08 5.34
CA PRO A 48 2.14 -4.77 5.53
C PRO A 48 2.56 -4.89 7.00
N ARG A 49 3.29 -5.97 7.34
CA ARG A 49 3.84 -6.25 8.68
C ARG A 49 5.35 -6.07 8.72
N LEU A 50 5.90 -5.80 9.91
CA LEU A 50 7.34 -5.66 10.12
C LEU A 50 8.11 -6.92 9.73
N ASN A 51 7.65 -8.08 10.23
CA ASN A 51 8.31 -9.37 10.03
C ASN A 51 7.77 -10.14 8.82
N GLY A 52 6.92 -9.49 8.00
CA GLY A 52 6.37 -10.10 6.80
C GLY A 52 7.33 -10.01 5.62
N THR A 53 7.54 -11.12 4.93
CA THR A 53 8.25 -11.17 3.65
C THR A 53 7.47 -10.44 2.54
N PHE A 54 6.16 -10.30 2.70
CA PHE A 54 5.26 -9.72 1.71
C PHE A 54 5.05 -8.23 1.94
N ARG A 55 5.98 -7.42 1.46
CA ARG A 55 5.90 -5.95 1.45
C ARG A 55 5.37 -5.44 0.11
N TRP A 56 4.18 -5.87 -0.27
CA TRP A 56 3.54 -5.53 -1.53
C TRP A 56 3.49 -4.01 -1.83
N CYS A 57 3.44 -3.18 -0.78
CA CYS A 57 3.41 -1.73 -0.94
C CYS A 57 4.72 -1.17 -1.53
N THR A 58 5.87 -1.74 -1.22
CA THR A 58 7.15 -1.27 -1.79
C THR A 58 7.21 -1.56 -3.27
N ASP A 59 6.83 -2.76 -3.66
CA ASP A 59 6.82 -3.17 -5.06
C ASP A 59 5.79 -2.40 -5.86
N ARG A 60 4.51 -2.46 -5.46
CA ARG A 60 3.39 -1.90 -6.24
C ARG A 60 3.32 -0.38 -6.26
N LEU A 61 3.73 0.29 -5.16
CA LEU A 61 3.56 1.74 -5.03
C LEU A 61 4.82 2.55 -5.35
N LYS A 62 5.99 1.89 -5.42
CA LYS A 62 7.27 2.58 -5.64
C LYS A 62 8.05 1.99 -6.79
N ILE A 63 8.36 0.68 -6.73
CA ILE A 63 9.25 0.04 -7.72
C ILE A 63 8.56 -0.07 -9.07
N ALA A 64 7.38 -0.68 -9.13
CA ALA A 64 6.66 -0.91 -10.37
C ALA A 64 6.33 0.38 -11.15
N PRO A 65 5.75 1.44 -10.52
CA PRO A 65 5.51 2.70 -11.23
C PRO A 65 6.77 3.36 -11.77
N SER A 66 7.85 3.36 -10.96
CA SER A 66 9.13 3.94 -11.39
C SER A 66 9.78 3.13 -12.52
N GLY A 67 9.73 1.80 -12.43
CA GLY A 67 10.21 0.90 -13.48
C GLY A 67 9.46 1.11 -14.79
N GLN A 68 8.13 1.16 -14.73
CA GLN A 68 7.29 1.40 -15.91
C GLN A 68 7.58 2.76 -16.57
N PHE A 69 7.76 3.81 -15.78
CA PHE A 69 8.12 5.12 -16.29
C PHE A 69 9.45 5.09 -17.04
N VAL A 70 10.46 4.44 -16.46
CA VAL A 70 11.79 4.31 -17.08
C VAL A 70 11.76 3.43 -18.33
N GLU A 71 11.07 2.30 -18.30
CA GLU A 71 10.92 1.43 -19.47
C GLU A 71 10.24 2.14 -20.64
N ASN A 72 9.25 2.99 -20.37
CA ASN A 72 8.60 3.79 -21.40
C ASN A 72 9.59 4.77 -22.04
N ILE A 73 10.42 5.46 -21.25
CA ILE A 73 11.47 6.36 -21.78
C ILE A 73 12.46 5.58 -22.66
N ILE A 74 12.93 4.41 -22.19
CA ILE A 74 13.85 3.57 -22.97
C ILE A 74 13.22 3.17 -24.31
N LYS A 75 11.95 2.75 -24.31
CA LYS A 75 11.24 2.36 -25.53
C LYS A 75 11.02 3.52 -26.50
N GLU A 76 10.67 4.71 -25.97
CA GLU A 76 10.40 5.89 -26.81
C GLU A 76 11.68 6.51 -27.39
N GLN A 77 12.75 6.54 -26.61
CA GLN A 77 13.99 7.22 -27.00
C GLN A 77 15.07 6.28 -27.55
N HIS A 78 14.88 4.96 -27.46
CA HIS A 78 15.86 3.94 -27.85
C HIS A 78 17.26 4.18 -27.25
N THR A 79 17.33 4.51 -25.95
CA THR A 79 18.56 4.93 -25.27
C THR A 79 18.83 4.11 -24.01
N GLU A 80 20.08 4.12 -23.56
CA GLU A 80 20.46 3.63 -22.24
C GLU A 80 20.23 4.71 -21.18
N ILE A 81 19.94 4.29 -19.94
CA ILE A 81 19.64 5.19 -18.83
C ILE A 81 20.62 4.99 -17.68
N VAL A 82 20.99 6.08 -17.02
CA VAL A 82 21.75 6.05 -15.78
C VAL A 82 20.86 6.54 -14.63
N PHE A 83 20.54 5.64 -13.70
CA PHE A 83 19.90 6.01 -12.44
C PHE A 83 20.90 6.67 -11.51
N ILE A 84 20.65 7.90 -11.11
CA ILE A 84 21.38 8.58 -10.05
C ILE A 84 20.61 8.37 -8.75
N LEU A 85 21.19 7.62 -7.80
CA LEU A 85 20.52 7.26 -6.55
C LEU A 85 21.23 7.88 -5.35
N GLY A 86 20.48 8.60 -4.52
CA GLY A 86 20.93 9.16 -3.24
C GLY A 86 21.05 8.11 -2.14
N VAL A 87 21.67 6.96 -2.39
CA VAL A 87 21.86 5.88 -1.40
C VAL A 87 23.25 5.97 -0.76
N ARG A 88 23.33 5.65 0.55
CA ARG A 88 24.57 5.72 1.33
C ARG A 88 24.84 4.42 2.09
N LYS A 89 26.12 4.04 2.22
CA LYS A 89 26.53 2.90 3.06
C LYS A 89 26.19 3.12 4.54
N ALA A 90 26.27 4.37 4.99
CA ALA A 90 25.99 4.76 6.36
C ALA A 90 24.52 4.58 6.82
N GLU A 91 23.57 4.40 5.88
CA GLU A 91 22.14 4.32 6.25
C GLU A 91 21.74 3.04 7.01
N SER A 92 22.37 1.91 6.73
CA SER A 92 22.19 0.66 7.51
C SER A 92 23.22 -0.41 7.12
N ALA A 93 23.54 -1.32 8.05
CA ALA A 93 24.43 -2.46 7.80
C ALA A 93 23.93 -3.36 6.65
N ALA A 94 22.60 -3.55 6.52
CA ALA A 94 22.01 -4.34 5.44
C ALA A 94 22.15 -3.63 4.08
N ARG A 95 22.08 -2.29 4.04
CA ARG A 95 22.28 -1.51 2.83
C ARG A 95 23.76 -1.49 2.43
N LYS A 96 24.65 -1.31 3.40
CA LYS A 96 26.09 -1.40 3.21
C LYS A 96 26.49 -2.72 2.54
N ARG A 97 26.09 -3.85 3.11
CA ARG A 97 26.37 -5.20 2.53
C ARG A 97 25.85 -5.35 1.11
N ARG A 98 24.66 -4.85 0.81
CA ARG A 98 24.08 -4.92 -0.54
C ARG A 98 24.82 -4.05 -1.54
N ILE A 99 25.25 -2.87 -1.14
CA ILE A 99 26.06 -1.98 -1.99
C ILE A 99 27.41 -2.62 -2.25
N GLU A 100 28.13 -3.05 -1.21
CA GLU A 100 29.46 -3.67 -1.32
C GLU A 100 29.42 -4.98 -2.14
N GLY A 101 28.37 -5.77 -2.03
CA GLY A 101 28.22 -6.98 -2.86
C GLY A 101 27.94 -6.72 -4.34
N ARG A 102 27.69 -5.47 -4.74
CA ARG A 102 27.39 -5.05 -6.12
C ARG A 102 28.45 -4.13 -6.73
N GLU A 103 29.27 -3.52 -5.88
CA GLU A 103 30.38 -2.68 -6.33
C GLU A 103 31.36 -3.55 -7.11
N LEU A 104 31.48 -3.28 -8.39
CA LEU A 104 32.57 -3.80 -9.21
C LEU A 104 33.79 -2.91 -9.00
N ALA A 105 34.91 -3.50 -8.63
CA ALA A 105 36.14 -2.77 -8.49
C ALA A 105 36.41 -1.94 -9.76
N ASP A 106 36.77 -0.68 -9.57
CA ASP A 106 37.12 0.28 -10.63
C ASP A 106 35.99 0.73 -11.59
N ARG A 107 34.74 0.54 -11.25
CA ARG A 107 33.62 1.05 -12.06
C ARG A 107 32.75 2.02 -11.29
N LEU A 108 32.50 3.20 -11.89
CA LEU A 108 31.55 4.19 -11.36
C LEU A 108 30.09 3.78 -11.57
N LEU A 109 29.80 3.03 -12.64
CA LEU A 109 28.49 2.62 -13.05
C LEU A 109 28.31 1.11 -12.82
N ASN A 110 27.28 0.74 -12.09
CA ASN A 110 26.86 -0.65 -11.93
C ASN A 110 25.63 -0.94 -12.78
N ARG A 111 25.48 -2.16 -13.30
CA ARG A 111 24.28 -2.53 -14.05
C ARG A 111 23.06 -2.58 -13.13
N HIS A 112 21.90 -2.14 -13.66
CA HIS A 112 20.64 -2.30 -12.97
C HIS A 112 20.22 -3.78 -12.92
N GLU A 113 19.56 -4.22 -11.84
CA GLU A 113 19.25 -5.65 -11.61
C GLU A 113 18.27 -6.23 -12.62
N THR A 114 17.26 -5.45 -13.02
CA THR A 114 16.13 -5.93 -13.82
C THR A 114 16.03 -5.28 -15.20
N ILE A 115 16.53 -4.08 -15.38
CA ILE A 115 16.47 -3.32 -16.65
C ILE A 115 17.84 -3.40 -17.31
N LYS A 116 17.92 -4.09 -18.45
CA LYS A 116 19.19 -4.37 -19.14
C LYS A 116 19.88 -3.12 -19.67
N GLU A 117 19.10 -2.14 -20.13
CA GLU A 117 19.53 -0.88 -20.73
C GLU A 117 19.78 0.20 -19.66
N ALA A 118 19.84 -0.19 -18.37
CA ALA A 118 19.98 0.75 -17.28
C ALA A 118 21.23 0.49 -16.43
N TYR A 119 21.83 1.60 -15.99
CA TYR A 119 22.95 1.62 -15.06
C TYR A 119 22.57 2.39 -13.79
N VAL A 120 23.32 2.19 -12.73
CA VAL A 120 23.15 2.86 -11.43
C VAL A 120 24.43 3.58 -11.04
N TYR A 121 24.29 4.87 -10.71
CA TYR A 121 25.35 5.71 -10.18
C TYR A 121 24.94 6.27 -8.80
N PRO A 122 25.56 5.87 -7.70
CA PRO A 122 25.31 6.40 -6.36
C PRO A 122 26.35 7.46 -5.96
N PRO A 123 26.20 8.75 -6.33
CA PRO A 123 27.22 9.77 -6.14
C PRO A 123 27.60 10.05 -4.69
N ILE A 124 26.69 9.77 -3.74
CA ILE A 124 26.87 10.06 -2.31
C ILE A 124 27.05 8.80 -1.46
N VAL A 125 27.46 7.69 -2.07
CA VAL A 125 27.52 6.36 -1.43
C VAL A 125 28.40 6.31 -0.18
N SER A 126 29.47 7.10 -0.16
CA SER A 126 30.44 7.18 0.92
C SER A 126 30.15 8.24 1.98
N LEU A 127 29.20 9.14 1.73
CA LEU A 127 28.92 10.24 2.64
C LEU A 127 28.24 9.76 3.93
N SER A 128 28.64 10.34 5.07
CA SER A 128 27.94 10.23 6.34
C SER A 128 26.66 11.07 6.35
N THR A 129 25.87 10.97 7.39
CA THR A 129 24.71 11.85 7.61
C THR A 129 25.15 13.30 7.82
N ASP A 130 26.24 13.50 8.56
CA ASP A 130 26.78 14.82 8.85
C ASP A 130 27.30 15.49 7.57
N ASP A 131 28.02 14.77 6.72
CA ASP A 131 28.46 15.30 5.41
C ASP A 131 27.29 15.79 4.55
N VAL A 132 26.17 15.04 4.55
CA VAL A 132 24.98 15.46 3.81
C VAL A 132 24.37 16.73 4.39
N TRP A 133 24.31 16.83 5.74
CA TRP A 133 23.79 18.04 6.38
C TRP A 133 24.73 19.23 6.17
N ASP A 134 26.05 19.04 6.19
CA ASP A 134 27.02 20.10 5.89
C ASP A 134 26.82 20.64 4.48
N ILE A 135 26.57 19.77 3.49
CA ILE A 135 26.24 20.18 2.13
C ILE A 135 24.92 20.95 2.07
N LEU A 136 23.86 20.47 2.73
CA LEU A 136 22.54 21.10 2.74
C LEU A 136 22.54 22.45 3.46
N MET A 137 23.41 22.60 4.48
CA MET A 137 23.55 23.84 5.28
C MET A 137 24.53 24.83 4.63
N SER A 138 25.33 24.39 3.70
CA SER A 138 26.26 25.27 2.97
C SER A 138 25.50 26.34 2.17
N ASN A 139 26.19 27.35 1.66
CA ASN A 139 25.64 28.43 0.86
C ASN A 139 24.41 29.11 1.51
N ASN A 140 24.49 29.42 2.80
CA ASN A 140 23.38 30.02 3.58
C ASN A 140 22.06 29.24 3.48
N ARG A 141 22.11 27.90 3.43
CA ARG A 141 20.98 26.96 3.29
C ARG A 141 20.23 27.07 1.96
N LYS A 142 20.78 27.79 0.98
CA LYS A 142 20.18 27.90 -0.34
C LYS A 142 20.62 26.75 -1.22
N ASN A 143 19.65 26.12 -1.87
CA ASN A 143 19.93 25.11 -2.88
C ASN A 143 20.05 25.72 -4.29
N ALA A 144 20.63 24.94 -5.21
CA ALA A 144 20.94 25.41 -6.57
C ALA A 144 19.70 25.83 -7.36
N TRP A 145 18.52 25.31 -7.03
CA TRP A 145 17.26 25.62 -7.71
C TRP A 145 16.47 26.78 -7.08
N GLY A 146 17.05 27.48 -6.11
CA GLY A 146 16.47 28.70 -5.52
C GLY A 146 15.62 28.49 -4.27
N GLY A 147 15.51 27.25 -3.77
CA GLY A 147 14.83 26.94 -2.51
C GLY A 147 15.72 27.15 -1.30
N ASP A 148 15.10 27.11 -0.12
CA ASP A 148 15.76 27.17 1.18
C ASP A 148 15.59 25.83 1.93
N ASN A 149 16.68 25.30 2.47
CA ASN A 149 16.67 24.05 3.21
C ASN A 149 16.20 24.20 4.68
N SER A 150 15.88 25.42 5.13
CA SER A 150 15.40 25.63 6.51
C SER A 150 14.11 24.86 6.81
N GLN A 151 13.17 24.80 5.88
CA GLN A 151 11.95 23.99 6.02
C GLN A 151 12.25 22.49 6.15
N LEU A 152 13.28 22.00 5.46
CA LEU A 152 13.70 20.61 5.60
C LEU A 152 14.24 20.32 6.99
N ILE A 153 15.03 21.25 7.55
CA ILE A 153 15.57 21.15 8.92
C ILE A 153 14.44 21.11 9.93
N GLU A 154 13.46 22.01 9.82
CA GLU A 154 12.27 22.02 10.68
C GLU A 154 11.50 20.71 10.62
N LEU A 155 11.25 20.19 9.40
CA LEU A 155 10.59 18.89 9.19
C LEU A 155 11.32 17.74 9.88
N TYR A 156 12.65 17.71 9.83
CA TYR A 156 13.44 16.67 10.49
C TYR A 156 13.50 16.86 12.01
N SER A 157 13.55 18.10 12.49
CA SER A 157 13.50 18.43 13.92
C SER A 157 12.16 18.03 14.54
N ASP A 158 11.05 18.44 13.91
CA ASP A 158 9.70 18.15 14.38
C ASP A 158 9.35 16.66 14.34
N ALA A 159 9.91 15.96 13.37
CA ALA A 159 9.69 14.52 13.22
C ALA A 159 10.43 13.67 14.29
N ASP A 160 11.26 14.26 15.14
CA ASP A 160 12.09 13.51 16.11
C ASP A 160 12.83 12.34 15.43
N SER A 161 13.40 12.63 14.26
CA SER A 161 13.84 11.60 13.33
C SER A 161 15.20 10.98 13.65
N GLY A 162 15.91 11.45 14.65
CA GLY A 162 17.27 11.01 14.96
C GLY A 162 18.31 11.35 13.88
N GLU A 163 17.85 11.82 12.73
CA GLU A 163 18.70 12.31 11.61
C GLU A 163 18.74 13.84 11.57
N CYS A 164 18.21 14.52 12.60
CA CYS A 164 18.27 15.96 12.74
C CYS A 164 19.73 16.41 12.95
N PRO A 165 20.23 17.44 12.25
CA PRO A 165 21.58 17.94 12.41
C PRO A 165 21.89 18.44 13.82
N PHE A 166 20.85 18.74 14.62
CA PHE A 166 21.00 19.16 16.02
C PHE A 166 20.85 18.00 17.04
N ALA A 167 20.56 16.78 16.59
CA ALA A 167 20.42 15.61 17.49
C ALA A 167 21.78 15.09 18.04
N GLY A 168 22.89 15.54 17.49
CA GLY A 168 24.26 15.13 17.89
C GLY A 168 24.69 15.57 19.29
N TYR A 169 23.84 16.30 20.02
CA TYR A 169 24.11 16.72 21.41
C TYR A 169 23.43 15.87 22.49
N SER A 170 22.63 14.88 22.11
CA SER A 170 22.04 13.92 23.05
C SER A 170 22.79 12.60 23.03
N SER A 171 23.41 12.31 24.19
CA SER A 171 24.02 11.06 24.68
C SER A 171 24.45 9.98 23.66
N LYS A 172 25.72 9.56 23.76
CA LYS A 172 26.43 8.55 22.97
C LYS A 172 25.82 7.14 22.98
N ASP A 173 24.77 6.87 23.71
CA ASP A 173 24.19 5.52 23.85
C ASP A 173 23.12 5.17 22.81
N ASP A 174 22.63 6.14 22.02
CA ASP A 174 21.58 5.91 21.00
C ASP A 174 22.11 5.63 19.57
N GLN A 175 23.41 5.49 19.38
CA GLN A 175 24.04 5.31 18.06
C GLN A 175 23.78 3.95 17.38
N GLN A 176 23.03 3.02 17.99
CA GLN A 176 22.75 1.70 17.39
C GLN A 176 21.33 1.47 16.90
N GLN A 177 20.44 2.44 16.92
CA GLN A 177 19.11 2.25 16.36
C GLN A 177 19.09 2.62 14.87
N SER A 178 19.19 1.58 14.06
CA SER A 178 19.07 1.64 12.61
C SER A 178 17.87 2.47 12.15
N CYS A 179 18.01 3.17 11.01
CA CYS A 179 17.03 3.96 10.23
C CYS A 179 15.66 3.28 9.96
N GLY A 180 15.25 2.28 10.73
CA GLY A 180 14.03 1.50 10.54
C GLY A 180 12.79 2.07 11.19
N GLN A 181 12.88 3.10 12.02
CA GLN A 181 11.78 3.50 12.89
C GLN A 181 11.14 4.85 12.55
N SER A 182 11.83 5.78 11.91
CA SER A 182 11.24 7.00 11.38
C SER A 182 11.24 6.98 9.86
N ARG A 183 10.06 7.03 9.24
CA ARG A 183 9.89 7.02 7.79
C ARG A 183 8.97 8.13 7.36
N PHE A 184 9.51 9.12 6.67
CA PHE A 184 8.71 10.13 6.01
C PHE A 184 7.89 9.54 4.86
N GLY A 185 6.69 10.06 4.66
CA GLY A 185 5.89 9.87 3.45
C GLY A 185 4.86 8.74 3.45
N CYS A 186 4.79 7.92 4.49
CA CYS A 186 3.78 6.85 4.57
C CYS A 186 3.07 6.89 5.93
N TRP A 187 2.25 7.90 6.16
CA TRP A 187 1.46 8.03 7.39
C TRP A 187 0.64 6.77 7.72
N ILE A 188 0.25 6.02 6.69
CA ILE A 188 -0.49 4.75 6.82
C ILE A 188 0.44 3.53 6.96
N CYS A 189 1.76 3.72 7.10
CA CYS A 189 2.71 2.61 7.16
C CYS A 189 2.52 1.78 8.44
N THR A 190 2.09 0.53 8.28
CA THR A 190 1.90 -0.43 9.36
C THR A 190 3.07 -1.42 9.50
N VAL A 191 4.15 -1.22 8.76
CA VAL A 191 5.41 -1.98 8.91
C VAL A 191 6.09 -1.64 10.23
N VAL A 192 6.03 -0.38 10.66
CA VAL A 192 6.52 0.06 11.95
C VAL A 192 5.38 0.07 12.96
N GLN A 193 5.64 -0.34 14.21
CA GLN A 193 4.63 -0.31 15.25
C GLN A 193 4.18 1.11 15.57
N GLU A 194 5.13 2.01 15.71
CA GLU A 194 4.90 3.42 15.99
C GLU A 194 5.48 4.28 14.87
N ASP A 195 4.72 5.26 14.40
CA ASP A 195 5.21 6.29 13.50
C ASP A 195 5.77 7.45 14.30
N ARG A 196 7.08 7.41 14.55
CA ARG A 196 7.77 8.43 15.35
C ARG A 196 7.65 9.81 14.71
N SER A 197 7.74 9.89 13.39
CA SER A 197 7.63 11.16 12.66
C SER A 197 6.25 11.79 12.83
N LEU A 198 5.18 11.01 12.64
CA LEU A 198 3.81 11.51 12.85
C LEU A 198 3.59 11.95 14.29
N ASN A 199 4.05 11.16 15.26
CA ASN A 199 3.95 11.50 16.69
C ASN A 199 4.83 12.70 17.06
N GLY A 200 5.98 12.87 16.42
CA GLY A 200 6.86 14.02 16.55
C GLY A 200 6.13 15.30 16.15
N PHE A 201 5.56 15.34 14.95
CA PHE A 201 4.74 16.47 14.48
C PHE A 201 3.58 16.80 15.43
N ILE A 202 2.87 15.80 15.94
CA ILE A 202 1.78 16.03 16.90
C ILE A 202 2.33 16.65 18.20
N ARG A 203 3.48 16.20 18.70
CA ARG A 203 4.14 16.79 19.89
C ARG A 203 4.63 18.21 19.65
N SER A 204 5.12 18.51 18.45
CA SER A 204 5.54 19.87 18.05
C SER A 204 4.38 20.83 17.81
N GLY A 205 3.12 20.38 17.99
CA GLY A 205 1.95 21.25 17.94
C GLY A 205 0.98 21.00 16.77
N HIS A 206 1.31 20.12 15.83
CA HIS A 206 0.46 19.77 14.70
C HIS A 206 -0.69 18.83 15.09
N ARG A 207 -1.58 19.32 15.96
CA ARG A 207 -2.70 18.54 16.50
C ARG A 207 -3.72 18.12 15.45
N GLU A 208 -3.80 18.79 14.32
CA GLU A 208 -4.61 18.44 13.17
C GLU A 208 -4.27 17.04 12.59
N LEU A 209 -3.08 16.50 12.92
CA LEU A 209 -2.64 15.18 12.48
C LEU A 209 -3.11 14.02 13.38
N ILE A 210 -3.73 14.32 14.53
CA ILE A 210 -4.21 13.30 15.49
C ILE A 210 -5.16 12.29 14.81
N PRO A 211 -6.14 12.69 13.97
CA PRO A 211 -7.03 11.74 13.32
C PRO A 211 -6.32 10.73 12.42
N LEU A 212 -5.20 11.12 11.78
CA LEU A 212 -4.36 10.19 11.01
C LEU A 212 -3.70 9.14 11.89
N ALA A 213 -3.16 9.55 13.04
CA ALA A 213 -2.52 8.64 13.98
C ALA A 213 -3.53 7.65 14.56
N GLU A 214 -4.73 8.11 14.89
CA GLU A 214 -5.83 7.28 15.38
C GLU A 214 -6.33 6.29 14.33
N PHE A 215 -6.53 6.75 13.09
CA PHE A 215 -6.91 5.89 11.97
C PHE A 215 -5.85 4.79 11.73
N ARG A 216 -4.57 5.17 11.68
CA ARG A 216 -3.47 4.22 11.49
C ARG A 216 -3.44 3.16 12.61
N LYS A 217 -3.53 3.59 13.88
CA LYS A 217 -3.56 2.71 15.05
C LYS A 217 -4.73 1.72 14.98
N TRP A 218 -5.90 2.22 14.63
CA TRP A 218 -7.08 1.38 14.44
C TRP A 218 -6.91 0.39 13.28
N LEU A 219 -6.41 0.82 12.12
CA LEU A 219 -6.19 -0.07 10.99
C LEU A 219 -5.18 -1.20 11.32
N MET A 220 -4.18 -0.90 12.14
CA MET A 220 -3.29 -1.92 12.68
C MET A 220 -4.00 -2.90 13.60
N SER A 221 -4.90 -2.42 14.46
CA SER A 221 -5.60 -3.27 15.44
C SER A 221 -6.53 -4.28 14.79
N ILE A 222 -7.18 -3.94 13.67
CA ILE A 222 -8.09 -4.85 12.95
C ILE A 222 -7.37 -5.80 11.99
N ARG A 223 -6.09 -5.51 11.65
CA ARG A 223 -5.35 -6.27 10.64
C ARG A 223 -5.25 -7.75 10.92
N ASP A 224 -5.08 -8.11 12.17
CA ASP A 224 -4.78 -9.47 12.61
C ASP A 224 -5.90 -10.12 13.42
N VAL A 225 -7.09 -9.51 13.39
CA VAL A 225 -8.29 -10.00 14.04
C VAL A 225 -9.02 -10.96 13.10
N PRO A 226 -9.27 -12.23 13.50
CA PRO A 226 -9.90 -13.25 12.66
C PRO A 226 -11.25 -12.83 12.06
N GLU A 227 -12.05 -12.09 12.81
CA GLU A 227 -13.38 -11.62 12.40
C GLU A 227 -13.34 -10.71 11.15
N TYR A 228 -12.25 -9.96 10.97
CA TYR A 228 -12.08 -9.04 9.85
C TYR A 228 -11.34 -9.67 8.67
N ARG A 229 -10.99 -10.96 8.75
CA ARG A 229 -10.16 -11.63 7.76
C ARG A 229 -10.85 -12.86 7.18
N GLU A 230 -10.74 -13.01 5.88
CA GLU A 230 -11.16 -14.25 5.20
C GLU A 230 -10.28 -15.43 5.65
N LYS A 231 -10.86 -16.62 5.66
CA LYS A 231 -10.13 -17.87 5.91
C LYS A 231 -9.38 -18.37 4.68
N LYS A 232 -9.73 -17.87 3.50
CA LYS A 232 -9.18 -18.27 2.20
C LYS A 232 -8.43 -17.10 1.57
N ARG A 233 -7.42 -17.39 0.77
CA ARG A 233 -6.78 -16.40 -0.09
C ARG A 233 -7.71 -16.00 -1.23
N ARG A 234 -7.37 -14.94 -1.97
CA ARG A 234 -8.15 -14.48 -3.13
C ARG A 234 -8.25 -15.50 -4.27
N ASP A 235 -7.26 -16.37 -4.42
CA ASP A 235 -7.29 -17.48 -5.37
C ASP A 235 -8.16 -18.66 -4.87
N GLY A 236 -8.72 -18.53 -3.69
CA GLY A 236 -9.54 -19.53 -3.02
C GLY A 236 -8.72 -20.56 -2.24
N SER A 237 -7.40 -20.53 -2.28
CA SER A 237 -6.56 -21.47 -1.52
C SER A 237 -6.55 -21.16 -0.03
N ILE A 238 -6.40 -22.20 0.78
CA ILE A 238 -6.13 -22.11 2.21
C ILE A 238 -4.64 -22.33 2.43
N TYR A 239 -4.03 -21.58 3.33
CA TYR A 239 -2.65 -21.81 3.72
C TYR A 239 -2.53 -21.95 5.23
N ARG A 240 -1.52 -22.68 5.65
CA ARG A 240 -1.16 -22.84 7.06
C ARG A 240 0.14 -22.11 7.35
N THR A 241 0.23 -21.59 8.55
CA THR A 241 1.46 -21.02 9.09
C THR A 241 2.47 -22.12 9.40
N SER A 242 3.71 -21.75 9.71
CA SER A 242 4.73 -22.70 10.18
C SER A 242 4.34 -23.45 11.47
N GLN A 243 3.37 -22.90 12.22
CA GLN A 243 2.81 -23.52 13.43
C GLN A 243 1.52 -24.32 13.13
N ASN A 244 1.28 -24.67 11.88
CA ASN A 244 0.10 -25.40 11.40
C ASN A 244 -1.26 -24.74 11.66
N GLN A 245 -1.28 -23.46 12.04
CA GLN A 245 -2.50 -22.68 12.21
C GLN A 245 -3.02 -22.16 10.86
N LEU A 246 -4.34 -21.97 10.73
CA LEU A 246 -4.92 -21.33 9.56
C LEU A 246 -4.38 -19.91 9.39
N GLY A 247 -3.83 -19.65 8.23
CA GLY A 247 -3.40 -18.31 7.86
C GLY A 247 -4.57 -17.43 7.43
N PHE A 248 -4.45 -16.13 7.66
CA PHE A 248 -5.49 -15.18 7.28
C PHE A 248 -5.43 -14.83 5.79
N GLY A 249 -6.58 -14.85 5.13
CA GLY A 249 -6.80 -14.33 3.79
C GLY A 249 -6.88 -12.78 3.73
N PRO A 250 -7.54 -12.20 2.73
CA PRO A 250 -7.79 -10.76 2.63
C PRO A 250 -8.73 -10.25 3.73
N PHE A 251 -8.92 -8.94 3.83
CA PHE A 251 -10.00 -8.36 4.61
C PHE A 251 -11.37 -8.81 4.09
N THR A 252 -12.28 -9.14 5.01
CA THR A 252 -13.65 -9.50 4.67
C THR A 252 -14.37 -8.35 3.97
N TRP A 253 -15.44 -8.66 3.23
CA TRP A 253 -16.27 -7.66 2.57
C TRP A 253 -16.76 -6.57 3.54
N LYS A 254 -17.24 -6.96 4.72
CA LYS A 254 -17.66 -6.04 5.78
C LYS A 254 -16.49 -5.17 6.28
N ALA A 255 -15.32 -5.74 6.47
CA ALA A 255 -14.16 -5.00 6.92
C ALA A 255 -13.71 -3.94 5.90
N ARG A 256 -13.78 -4.25 4.60
CA ARG A 256 -13.44 -3.29 3.53
C ARG A 256 -14.36 -2.07 3.53
N GLN A 257 -15.67 -2.28 3.70
CA GLN A 257 -16.65 -1.20 3.84
C GLN A 257 -16.37 -0.36 5.08
N MET A 258 -16.09 -1.01 6.21
CA MET A 258 -15.76 -0.33 7.47
C MET A 258 -14.48 0.50 7.35
N ILE A 259 -13.46 0.01 6.64
CA ILE A 259 -12.22 0.75 6.39
C ILE A 259 -12.51 1.99 5.54
N LEU A 260 -13.30 1.85 4.46
CA LEU A 260 -13.68 2.99 3.61
C LEU A 260 -14.46 4.03 4.41
N ARG A 261 -15.48 3.61 5.14
CA ARG A 261 -16.30 4.49 5.99
C ARG A 261 -15.44 5.32 6.93
N ARG A 262 -14.57 4.67 7.68
CA ARG A 262 -13.70 5.36 8.63
C ARG A 262 -12.65 6.25 7.96
N LEU A 263 -12.17 5.89 6.78
CA LEU A 263 -11.27 6.74 5.99
C LEU A 263 -11.95 8.03 5.56
N LEU A 264 -13.19 7.94 5.06
CA LEU A 264 -13.99 9.11 4.66
C LEU A 264 -14.32 10.00 5.86
N GLN A 265 -14.67 9.43 7.00
CA GLN A 265 -14.88 10.17 8.26
C GLN A 265 -13.60 10.92 8.69
N THR A 266 -12.45 10.26 8.59
CA THR A 266 -11.15 10.88 8.90
C THR A 266 -10.83 12.01 7.91
N GLN A 267 -11.08 11.80 6.61
CA GLN A 267 -10.93 12.82 5.58
C GLN A 267 -11.80 14.05 5.86
N LYS A 268 -13.06 13.84 6.20
CA LYS A 268 -14.01 14.91 6.54
C LYS A 268 -13.58 15.70 7.80
N GLN A 269 -13.14 14.97 8.84
CA GLN A 269 -12.65 15.57 10.08
C GLN A 269 -11.41 16.44 9.87
N MET A 270 -10.52 16.03 8.98
CA MET A 270 -9.29 16.74 8.66
C MET A 270 -9.47 17.84 7.63
N ASN A 271 -10.59 17.86 6.91
CA ASN A 271 -10.79 18.68 5.71
C ASN A 271 -9.62 18.55 4.72
N TYR A 272 -9.14 17.34 4.52
CA TYR A 272 -8.00 17.02 3.67
C TYR A 272 -8.22 15.70 2.93
N GLU A 273 -7.97 15.69 1.61
CA GLU A 273 -8.15 14.50 0.76
C GLU A 273 -7.18 13.37 1.14
N LEU A 274 -7.73 12.25 1.61
CA LEU A 274 -6.99 11.04 1.97
C LEU A 274 -7.15 9.91 0.95
N ILE A 275 -8.20 9.97 0.17
CA ILE A 275 -8.49 9.08 -0.95
C ILE A 275 -9.02 9.91 -2.11
N THR A 276 -8.48 9.68 -3.31
CA THR A 276 -8.85 10.44 -4.51
C THR A 276 -10.10 9.87 -5.16
N ILE A 277 -10.76 10.70 -5.98
CA ILE A 277 -11.93 10.29 -6.79
C ILE A 277 -11.57 9.13 -7.73
N ASP A 278 -10.37 9.13 -8.32
CA ASP A 278 -9.92 8.05 -9.21
C ASP A 278 -9.70 6.73 -8.46
N GLU A 279 -9.18 6.79 -7.21
CA GLU A 279 -9.07 5.62 -6.35
C GLU A 279 -10.44 5.07 -5.95
N LEU A 280 -11.40 5.94 -5.62
CA LEU A 280 -12.78 5.54 -5.35
C LEU A 280 -13.41 4.85 -6.56
N ARG A 281 -13.22 5.39 -7.77
CA ARG A 281 -13.68 4.77 -9.02
C ARG A 281 -13.06 3.39 -9.26
N ALA A 282 -11.77 3.26 -8.98
CA ALA A 282 -11.06 1.99 -9.09
C ALA A 282 -11.60 0.95 -8.08
N ILE A 283 -11.84 1.37 -6.83
CA ILE A 283 -12.42 0.52 -5.78
C ILE A 283 -13.83 0.08 -6.16
N ASP A 284 -14.66 1.00 -6.60
CA ASP A 284 -16.03 0.76 -7.01
C ASP A 284 -16.11 -0.30 -8.12
N ARG A 285 -15.30 -0.14 -9.17
CA ARG A 285 -15.18 -1.15 -10.23
C ARG A 285 -14.74 -2.52 -9.71
N ILE A 286 -13.75 -2.56 -8.80
CA ILE A 286 -13.30 -3.82 -8.20
C ILE A 286 -14.43 -4.47 -7.39
N TRP A 287 -15.20 -3.69 -6.67
CA TRP A 287 -16.33 -4.18 -5.89
C TRP A 287 -17.45 -4.72 -6.77
N ASP A 288 -17.82 -3.99 -7.82
CA ASP A 288 -18.81 -4.41 -8.82
C ASP A 288 -18.43 -5.73 -9.51
N GLU A 289 -17.14 -5.98 -9.68
CA GLU A 289 -16.63 -7.19 -10.33
C GLU A 289 -16.51 -8.40 -9.42
N GLU A 290 -16.47 -8.21 -8.09
CA GLU A 290 -16.06 -9.28 -7.17
C GLU A 290 -17.03 -9.51 -6.01
N GLN A 291 -17.73 -8.49 -5.52
CA GLN A 291 -18.44 -8.55 -4.24
C GLN A 291 -19.82 -7.89 -4.23
N ASP A 292 -19.99 -6.79 -4.96
CA ASP A 292 -21.19 -5.97 -4.90
C ASP A 292 -22.21 -6.40 -5.96
N LEU A 293 -23.24 -7.13 -5.55
CA LEU A 293 -24.32 -7.57 -6.43
C LEU A 293 -25.24 -6.40 -6.85
N SER A 294 -25.36 -5.39 -5.99
CA SER A 294 -26.18 -4.20 -6.26
C SER A 294 -25.47 -3.19 -7.16
N CYS A 295 -24.15 -3.24 -7.21
CA CYS A 295 -23.28 -2.24 -7.83
C CYS A 295 -23.46 -0.82 -7.26
N ARG A 296 -23.97 -0.68 -6.03
CA ARG A 296 -24.25 0.60 -5.39
C ARG A 296 -23.57 0.83 -4.04
N VAL A 297 -23.02 -0.21 -3.44
CA VAL A 297 -22.53 -0.14 -2.05
C VAL A 297 -21.52 0.98 -1.84
N LEU A 298 -20.60 1.22 -2.78
CA LEU A 298 -19.61 2.27 -2.63
C LEU A 298 -20.21 3.67 -2.76
N VAL A 299 -21.05 3.90 -3.77
CA VAL A 299 -21.64 5.23 -4.01
C VAL A 299 -22.60 5.63 -2.89
N ASP A 300 -23.39 4.66 -2.39
CA ASP A 300 -24.29 4.89 -1.26
C ASP A 300 -23.50 5.17 0.04
N LEU A 301 -22.44 4.39 0.31
CA LEU A 301 -21.57 4.62 1.47
C LEU A 301 -20.86 5.99 1.39
N TYR A 302 -20.42 6.38 0.22
CA TYR A 302 -19.80 7.70 0.02
C TYR A 302 -20.80 8.82 0.28
N TYR A 303 -22.03 8.71 -0.26
CA TYR A 303 -23.08 9.66 -0.02
C TYR A 303 -23.46 9.77 1.47
N ASP A 304 -23.58 8.64 2.16
CA ASP A 304 -23.88 8.60 3.60
C ASP A 304 -22.85 9.37 4.43
N GLU A 305 -21.57 9.25 4.11
CA GLU A 305 -20.48 9.85 4.90
C GLU A 305 -20.16 11.29 4.48
N MET A 306 -20.18 11.58 3.18
CA MET A 306 -19.75 12.87 2.65
C MET A 306 -20.90 13.82 2.41
N GLY A 307 -22.11 13.31 2.15
CA GLY A 307 -23.29 14.09 1.80
C GLY A 307 -23.30 14.60 0.35
N GLU A 308 -22.42 14.05 -0.49
CA GLU A 308 -22.24 14.42 -1.88
C GLU A 308 -22.28 13.18 -2.78
N HIS A 309 -22.77 13.33 -4.02
CA HIS A 309 -22.78 12.24 -4.99
C HIS A 309 -21.46 12.15 -5.75
N LEU A 310 -21.00 10.93 -5.99
CA LEU A 310 -19.88 10.69 -6.87
C LEU A 310 -20.25 11.00 -8.33
N PRO A 311 -19.30 11.43 -9.18
CA PRO A 311 -19.60 11.86 -10.56
C PRO A 311 -20.23 10.78 -11.46
N TRP A 312 -20.21 9.53 -11.05
CA TRP A 312 -20.79 8.40 -11.80
C TRP A 312 -21.98 7.75 -11.08
N ASP A 313 -22.45 8.30 -9.98
CA ASP A 313 -23.56 7.74 -9.19
C ASP A 313 -24.83 7.59 -10.04
N GLU A 314 -25.19 8.60 -10.82
CA GLU A 314 -26.36 8.55 -11.71
C GLU A 314 -26.27 7.48 -12.80
N LEU A 315 -25.05 7.02 -13.14
CA LEU A 315 -24.82 5.97 -14.12
C LEU A 315 -24.92 4.57 -13.51
N LYS A 316 -25.04 4.46 -12.18
CA LYS A 316 -25.13 3.22 -11.45
C LYS A 316 -26.57 2.72 -11.43
N HIS A 317 -26.80 1.64 -12.14
CA HIS A 317 -28.07 0.93 -12.08
C HIS A 317 -27.86 -0.40 -11.37
N PRO A 318 -28.66 -0.71 -10.31
CA PRO A 318 -28.57 -1.99 -9.62
C PRO A 318 -28.75 -3.13 -10.63
N VAL A 319 -27.80 -4.07 -10.67
CA VAL A 319 -27.97 -5.31 -11.43
C VAL A 319 -29.00 -6.18 -10.72
N PHE A 320 -28.93 -6.18 -9.40
CA PHE A 320 -29.92 -6.78 -8.53
C PHE A 320 -30.41 -5.71 -7.53
N ASP A 321 -31.71 -5.51 -7.43
CA ASP A 321 -32.27 -4.64 -6.42
C ASP A 321 -32.10 -5.25 -5.01
N GLU A 322 -32.36 -4.45 -3.99
CA GLU A 322 -32.16 -4.84 -2.59
C GLU A 322 -33.00 -6.08 -2.23
N GLU A 323 -34.23 -6.18 -2.77
CA GLU A 323 -35.11 -7.32 -2.55
C GLU A 323 -34.53 -8.60 -3.17
N THR A 324 -34.01 -8.52 -4.38
CA THR A 324 -33.37 -9.66 -5.05
C THR A 324 -32.10 -10.07 -4.32
N CYS A 325 -31.27 -9.13 -3.87
CA CYS A 325 -30.08 -9.44 -3.08
C CYS A 325 -30.45 -10.19 -1.80
N LYS A 326 -31.47 -9.74 -1.07
CA LYS A 326 -32.00 -10.43 0.14
C LYS A 326 -32.51 -11.83 -0.19
N LYS A 327 -33.23 -12.01 -1.30
CA LYS A 327 -33.70 -13.34 -1.74
C LYS A 327 -32.54 -14.29 -2.03
N ILE A 328 -31.47 -13.79 -2.71
CA ILE A 328 -30.26 -14.57 -2.97
C ILE A 328 -29.62 -15.04 -1.65
N GLU A 329 -29.53 -14.17 -0.64
CA GLU A 329 -29.00 -14.52 0.68
C GLU A 329 -29.87 -15.57 1.39
N ILE A 330 -31.20 -15.41 1.38
CA ILE A 330 -32.14 -16.36 1.98
C ILE A 330 -31.99 -17.74 1.31
N TYR A 331 -32.01 -17.80 -0.02
CA TYR A 331 -31.90 -19.07 -0.73
C TYR A 331 -30.48 -19.70 -0.55
N ALA A 332 -29.43 -18.91 -0.55
CA ALA A 332 -28.09 -19.42 -0.28
C ALA A 332 -28.04 -20.10 1.12
N HIS A 333 -28.66 -19.49 2.12
CA HIS A 333 -28.78 -20.06 3.47
C HIS A 333 -29.68 -21.30 3.49
N GLU A 334 -30.86 -21.25 2.88
CA GLU A 334 -31.82 -22.36 2.82
C GLU A 334 -31.22 -23.62 2.17
N PHE A 335 -30.50 -23.44 1.08
CA PHE A 335 -29.87 -24.54 0.32
C PHE A 335 -28.45 -24.86 0.77
N LEU A 336 -27.98 -24.26 1.88
CA LEU A 336 -26.64 -24.45 2.44
C LEU A 336 -25.51 -24.16 1.41
N VAL A 337 -25.74 -23.22 0.50
CA VAL A 337 -24.74 -22.78 -0.46
C VAL A 337 -23.98 -21.59 0.13
N PRO A 338 -22.64 -21.65 0.28
CA PRO A 338 -21.88 -20.53 0.78
C PRO A 338 -22.08 -19.28 -0.09
N MET A 339 -22.31 -18.13 0.52
CA MET A 339 -22.65 -16.89 -0.19
C MET A 339 -21.49 -16.41 -1.09
N ASP A 340 -20.25 -16.65 -0.69
CA ASP A 340 -19.05 -16.36 -1.51
C ASP A 340 -18.99 -17.24 -2.77
N LEU A 341 -19.41 -18.50 -2.70
CA LEU A 341 -19.55 -19.36 -3.87
C LEU A 341 -20.65 -18.84 -4.80
N MET A 342 -21.82 -18.49 -4.25
CA MET A 342 -22.93 -17.95 -5.04
C MET A 342 -22.52 -16.68 -5.78
N LYS A 343 -21.91 -15.73 -5.09
CA LYS A 343 -21.36 -14.51 -5.69
C LYS A 343 -20.33 -14.84 -6.78
N SER A 344 -19.37 -15.72 -6.48
CA SER A 344 -18.35 -16.13 -7.44
C SER A 344 -18.96 -16.72 -8.73
N MET A 345 -20.01 -17.50 -8.61
CA MET A 345 -20.73 -18.07 -9.78
C MET A 345 -21.41 -16.97 -10.61
N ILE A 346 -22.12 -16.05 -9.95
CA ILE A 346 -22.80 -14.92 -10.61
C ILE A 346 -21.78 -14.06 -11.38
N PHE A 347 -20.70 -13.63 -10.71
CA PHE A 347 -19.67 -12.79 -11.37
C PHE A 347 -18.93 -13.50 -12.50
N ARG A 348 -18.63 -14.80 -12.36
CA ARG A 348 -18.02 -15.60 -13.43
C ARG A 348 -18.96 -15.71 -14.63
N THR A 349 -20.25 -15.90 -14.41
CA THR A 349 -21.24 -15.95 -15.47
C THR A 349 -21.36 -14.61 -16.19
N ASN A 350 -21.36 -13.49 -15.44
CA ASN A 350 -21.40 -12.15 -16.03
C ASN A 350 -20.16 -11.84 -16.87
N LYS A 351 -18.96 -12.19 -16.40
CA LYS A 351 -17.71 -12.02 -17.17
C LYS A 351 -17.69 -12.81 -18.48
N THR A 352 -18.42 -13.94 -18.53
CA THR A 352 -18.43 -14.81 -19.73
C THR A 352 -19.58 -14.53 -20.69
N LYS A 353 -20.50 -13.61 -20.38
CA LYS A 353 -21.58 -13.23 -21.31
C LYS A 353 -21.09 -12.79 -22.68
N PHE A 354 -19.88 -12.28 -22.78
CA PHE A 354 -19.25 -11.84 -24.04
C PHE A 354 -18.44 -12.93 -24.75
N PHE A 355 -18.28 -14.10 -24.13
CA PHE A 355 -17.58 -15.22 -24.76
C PHE A 355 -18.59 -16.22 -25.34
N SER A 356 -18.53 -16.45 -26.61
CA SER A 356 -19.38 -17.45 -27.34
C SER A 356 -19.11 -18.90 -26.91
N ASN A 357 -18.12 -19.16 -26.06
CA ASN A 357 -17.67 -20.49 -25.69
C ASN A 357 -18.20 -20.95 -24.34
N THR A 358 -19.34 -21.64 -24.33
CA THR A 358 -19.97 -22.24 -23.15
C THR A 358 -19.07 -23.25 -22.40
N ARG A 359 -18.04 -23.81 -23.06
CA ARG A 359 -17.10 -24.75 -22.46
C ARG A 359 -16.22 -24.03 -21.41
N ILE A 360 -15.72 -22.84 -21.75
CA ILE A 360 -14.89 -22.03 -20.82
C ILE A 360 -15.68 -21.66 -19.56
N LEU A 361 -16.94 -21.25 -19.72
CA LEU A 361 -17.82 -20.94 -18.59
C LEU A 361 -18.03 -22.18 -17.72
N ARG A 362 -18.41 -23.30 -18.30
CA ARG A 362 -18.65 -24.55 -17.57
C ARG A 362 -17.41 -25.00 -16.80
N ASP A 363 -16.25 -24.95 -17.41
CA ASP A 363 -14.98 -25.36 -16.79
C ASP A 363 -14.59 -24.39 -15.65
N SER A 364 -14.86 -23.09 -15.81
CA SER A 364 -14.65 -22.08 -14.76
C SER A 364 -15.58 -22.27 -13.56
N LEU A 365 -16.88 -22.55 -13.80
CA LEU A 365 -17.84 -22.81 -12.73
C LEU A 365 -17.53 -24.13 -12.02
N ARG A 366 -17.24 -25.19 -12.78
CA ARG A 366 -16.84 -26.51 -12.22
C ARG A 366 -15.61 -26.36 -11.30
N LYS A 367 -14.61 -25.62 -11.73
CA LYS A 367 -13.41 -25.36 -10.93
C LYS A 367 -13.76 -24.62 -9.63
N ALA A 368 -14.64 -23.62 -9.67
CA ALA A 368 -15.05 -22.89 -8.47
C ALA A 368 -15.74 -23.80 -7.45
N VAL A 369 -16.69 -24.63 -7.89
CA VAL A 369 -17.42 -25.57 -7.04
C VAL A 369 -16.46 -26.64 -6.45
N THR A 370 -15.64 -27.25 -7.27
CA THR A 370 -14.69 -28.28 -6.80
C THR A 370 -13.70 -27.73 -5.78
N GLN A 371 -13.18 -26.53 -6.03
CA GLN A 371 -12.23 -25.87 -5.13
C GLN A 371 -12.88 -25.51 -3.79
N GLN A 372 -14.15 -25.09 -3.80
CA GLN A 372 -14.90 -24.78 -2.59
C GLN A 372 -15.07 -26.01 -1.69
N TRP A 373 -15.46 -27.14 -2.25
CA TRP A 373 -15.66 -28.37 -1.49
C TRP A 373 -14.38 -28.93 -0.89
N LEU A 374 -13.29 -28.92 -1.64
CA LEU A 374 -11.99 -29.32 -1.12
C LEU A 374 -11.55 -28.47 0.08
N GLN A 375 -11.80 -27.18 0.01
CA GLN A 375 -11.45 -26.25 1.08
C GLN A 375 -12.31 -26.41 2.32
N GLU A 376 -13.60 -26.72 2.17
CA GLU A 376 -14.48 -27.02 3.31
C GLU A 376 -14.08 -28.30 4.02
N ALA A 377 -13.73 -29.36 3.31
CA ALA A 377 -13.20 -30.58 3.89
C ALA A 377 -11.91 -30.35 4.68
N GLU A 378 -10.99 -29.51 4.17
CA GLU A 378 -9.79 -29.12 4.89
C GLU A 378 -10.08 -28.32 6.17
N LEU A 379 -11.09 -27.46 6.17
CA LEU A 379 -11.51 -26.69 7.34
C LEU A 379 -12.14 -27.55 8.41
N VAL A 380 -12.94 -28.56 8.03
CA VAL A 380 -13.56 -29.53 8.96
C VAL A 380 -12.48 -30.37 9.65
N ASN A 381 -11.54 -30.90 8.90
CA ASN A 381 -10.42 -31.69 9.46
C ASN A 381 -9.57 -30.89 10.46
N VAL A 382 -9.50 -29.56 10.35
CA VAL A 382 -8.81 -28.70 11.33
C VAL A 382 -9.59 -28.59 12.64
N GLN A 383 -10.92 -28.50 12.57
CA GLN A 383 -11.75 -28.39 13.78
C GLN A 383 -11.78 -29.68 14.55
N GLU A 384 -11.72 -30.83 13.87
CA GLU A 384 -11.64 -32.14 14.51
C GLU A 384 -10.26 -32.42 15.12
N GLY A 385 -9.16 -31.97 14.45
CA GLY A 385 -7.81 -32.09 14.97
C GLY A 385 -7.58 -31.28 16.25
N THR A 386 -8.09 -30.06 16.33
CA THR A 386 -8.00 -29.22 17.53
C THR A 386 -8.85 -29.75 18.69
N ARG A 387 -10.02 -30.33 18.43
CA ARG A 387 -10.83 -30.95 19.49
C ARG A 387 -10.14 -32.20 20.11
N ASN A 388 -9.40 -32.93 19.34
CA ASN A 388 -8.69 -34.12 19.84
C ASN A 388 -7.43 -33.75 20.66
N GLU A 389 -6.79 -32.61 20.38
CA GLU A 389 -5.65 -32.13 21.17
C GLU A 389 -6.09 -31.53 22.50
N ASP A 390 -7.22 -30.81 22.56
CA ASP A 390 -7.77 -30.27 23.79
C ASP A 390 -8.35 -31.37 24.74
N GLN A 391 -8.82 -32.48 24.19
CA GLN A 391 -9.29 -33.61 25.00
C GLN A 391 -8.14 -34.48 25.55
N GLN A 392 -6.95 -34.42 24.97
CA GLN A 392 -5.76 -35.12 25.49
C GLN A 392 -5.01 -34.32 26.55
N SER A 393 -5.19 -33.01 26.62
CA SER A 393 -4.57 -32.12 27.64
C SER A 393 -5.33 -32.12 28.97
N ASP A 394 -6.60 -32.53 29.01
CA ASP A 394 -7.39 -32.64 30.23
C ASP A 394 -7.31 -34.01 30.92
N THR A 395 -6.43 -34.93 30.45
CA THR A 395 -6.29 -36.30 30.97
C THR A 395 -4.86 -36.61 31.44
N LEU A 396 -4.05 -35.60 31.68
CA LEU A 396 -2.72 -35.69 32.33
C LEU A 396 -2.66 -34.64 33.46
#